data_eecad5065df40eeef7c5bbb92ba79419
#
_entry.id   eecad5065df40eeef7c5bbb92ba79419
#
_cell.length_a   1.000
_cell.length_b   1.000
_cell.length_c   1.000
_cell.angle_alpha   90.00
_cell.angle_beta   90.00
_cell.angle_gamma   90.00
#
_symmetry.space_group_name_H-M   'P 1'
#
loop_
_entity.id
_entity.type
_entity.pdbx_description
1 polymer ?
#
loop_
_entity_poly.entity_id
_entity_poly.type
_entity_poly.pdbx_seq_one_letter_code
_entity_poly.pdbx_strand_id
1 'polypeptide(L)'
;MPPSSPVSVEVCAYSLFSCIAADRAGAQRVELCASPWEGGTTPSAGLVEQALKSTSLEIHAMVRPRGGDFVYDETEKQTMLAEARSLVAQGVHGIVV
;
A
#
# COMPACT_ATOMS: atom_id res chain seq x y z
N MET A 1 9.51 -9.15 29.87
CA MET A 1 9.51 -9.10 28.41
C MET A 1 9.94 -7.72 27.94
N PRO A 2 10.72 -7.68 26.93
CA PRO A 2 11.11 -6.37 26.44
C PRO A 2 9.86 -5.60 26.03
N PRO A 3 9.76 -4.34 26.37
CA PRO A 3 8.60 -3.52 26.02
C PRO A 3 8.48 -3.28 24.52
N SER A 4 9.56 -3.44 23.80
CA SER A 4 9.56 -3.26 22.36
C SER A 4 10.34 -4.37 21.70
N SER A 5 9.81 -4.86 20.61
CA SER A 5 10.52 -5.79 19.75
C SER A 5 11.25 -4.98 18.66
N PRO A 6 12.47 -5.38 18.29
CA PRO A 6 13.11 -4.79 17.11
C PRO A 6 12.44 -5.25 15.82
N VAL A 7 11.51 -6.21 15.90
CA VAL A 7 10.85 -6.76 14.71
C VAL A 7 9.52 -6.06 14.49
N SER A 8 9.35 -5.51 13.29
CA SER A 8 8.06 -5.01 12.80
C SER A 8 7.47 -6.01 11.83
N VAL A 9 6.14 -6.13 11.86
CA VAL A 9 5.42 -7.01 10.94
C VAL A 9 4.71 -6.16 9.90
N GLU A 10 5.03 -6.42 8.65
CA GLU A 10 4.34 -5.82 7.50
C GLU A 10 3.56 -6.91 6.80
N VAL A 11 2.30 -6.61 6.47
CA VAL A 11 1.41 -7.53 5.76
C VAL A 11 1.10 -6.94 4.39
N CYS A 12 1.22 -7.76 3.36
CA CYS A 12 0.78 -7.37 2.02
C CYS A 12 -0.74 -7.55 1.96
N ALA A 13 -1.47 -6.49 1.64
CA ALA A 13 -2.93 -6.48 1.66
C ALA A 13 -3.50 -5.94 0.36
N TYR A 14 -4.61 -6.53 -0.06
CA TYR A 14 -5.30 -6.20 -1.32
C TYR A 14 -6.75 -5.78 -1.10
N SER A 15 -7.17 -5.68 0.15
CA SER A 15 -8.56 -5.34 0.48
C SER A 15 -8.63 -4.66 1.83
N LEU A 16 -9.72 -3.95 2.07
CA LEU A 16 -9.97 -3.35 3.38
C LEU A 16 -10.10 -4.43 4.46
N PHE A 17 -10.75 -5.54 4.13
CA PHE A 17 -10.89 -6.65 5.06
C PHE A 17 -9.53 -7.14 5.55
N SER A 18 -8.58 -7.33 4.64
CA SER A 18 -7.22 -7.76 4.99
C SER A 18 -6.49 -6.73 5.85
N CYS A 19 -6.66 -5.45 5.56
CA CYS A 19 -6.07 -4.37 6.37
C CYS A 19 -6.60 -4.42 7.80
N ILE A 20 -7.92 -4.55 7.96
CA ILE A 20 -8.54 -4.62 9.28
C ILE A 20 -8.07 -5.87 10.04
N ALA A 21 -7.99 -7.00 9.35
CA ALA A 21 -7.50 -8.24 9.95
C ALA A 21 -6.04 -8.11 10.42
N ALA A 22 -5.20 -7.49 9.60
CA ALA A 22 -3.79 -7.26 9.95
C ALA A 22 -3.66 -6.34 11.17
N ASP A 23 -4.46 -5.27 11.22
CA ASP A 23 -4.48 -4.34 12.33
C ASP A 23 -4.89 -5.05 13.63
N ARG A 24 -5.96 -5.84 13.58
CA ARG A 24 -6.44 -6.60 14.73
C ARG A 24 -5.44 -7.66 15.20
N ALA A 25 -4.66 -8.19 14.28
CA ALA A 25 -3.63 -9.18 14.60
C ALA A 25 -2.34 -8.56 15.16
N GLY A 26 -2.25 -7.25 15.16
CA GLY A 26 -1.10 -6.54 15.77
C GLY A 26 0.02 -6.20 14.80
N ALA A 27 -0.21 -6.25 13.48
CA ALA A 27 0.76 -5.77 12.52
C ALA A 27 0.97 -4.26 12.68
N GLN A 28 2.14 -3.76 12.33
CA GLN A 28 2.47 -2.34 12.40
C GLN A 28 2.18 -1.64 11.08
N ARG A 29 2.32 -2.36 9.97
CA ARG A 29 2.29 -1.78 8.65
C ARG A 29 1.67 -2.71 7.64
N VAL A 30 1.06 -2.15 6.59
CA VAL A 30 0.67 -2.92 5.42
C VAL A 30 1.31 -2.31 4.18
N GLU A 31 1.62 -3.18 3.23
CA GLU A 31 1.87 -2.81 1.85
C GLU A 31 0.55 -3.00 1.12
N LEU A 32 -0.06 -1.89 0.74
CA LEU A 32 -1.40 -1.88 0.15
C LEU A 32 -1.31 -1.87 -1.36
N CYS A 33 -1.95 -2.84 -1.97
CA CYS A 33 -1.89 -3.06 -3.41
C CYS A 33 -3.28 -3.39 -3.96
N ALA A 34 -3.37 -3.39 -5.28
CA ALA A 34 -4.48 -4.00 -6.02
C ALA A 34 -3.93 -5.19 -6.82
N SER A 35 -4.81 -5.96 -7.43
CA SER A 35 -4.47 -6.98 -8.43
C SER A 35 -3.43 -8.01 -7.94
N PRO A 36 -3.79 -8.87 -6.98
CA PRO A 36 -2.85 -9.88 -6.48
C PRO A 36 -2.37 -10.83 -7.57
N TRP A 37 -3.21 -11.10 -8.57
CA TRP A 37 -2.85 -11.95 -9.72
C TRP A 37 -1.77 -11.32 -10.61
N GLU A 38 -1.52 -10.02 -10.49
CA GLU A 38 -0.47 -9.31 -11.20
C GLU A 38 0.77 -9.08 -10.34
N GLY A 39 0.76 -9.58 -9.13
CA GLY A 39 1.85 -9.33 -8.18
C GLY A 39 1.75 -8.00 -7.46
N GLY A 40 0.63 -7.32 -7.59
CA GLY A 40 0.39 -6.02 -6.94
C GLY A 40 0.54 -4.85 -7.88
N THR A 41 -0.48 -4.02 -7.93
CA THR A 41 -0.50 -2.76 -8.67
C THR A 41 -0.99 -1.65 -7.74
N THR A 42 -1.05 -0.42 -8.24
CA THR A 42 -1.47 0.74 -7.45
C THR A 42 -2.89 0.54 -6.91
N PRO A 43 -3.12 0.70 -5.61
CA PRO A 43 -4.45 0.57 -5.03
C PRO A 43 -5.35 1.74 -5.41
N SER A 44 -6.66 1.51 -5.40
CA SER A 44 -7.63 2.56 -5.67
C SER A 44 -7.61 3.63 -4.56
N ALA A 45 -7.97 4.84 -4.93
CA ALA A 45 -8.08 5.94 -3.98
C ALA A 45 -9.10 5.62 -2.86
N GLY A 46 -10.19 4.94 -3.21
CA GLY A 46 -11.19 4.54 -2.22
C GLY A 46 -10.67 3.53 -1.21
N LEU A 47 -9.91 2.55 -1.65
CA LEU A 47 -9.30 1.58 -0.74
C LEU A 47 -8.32 2.27 0.21
N VAL A 48 -7.47 3.14 -0.32
CA VAL A 48 -6.51 3.89 0.48
C VAL A 48 -7.23 4.73 1.54
N GLU A 49 -8.27 5.46 1.14
CA GLU A 49 -9.06 6.27 2.05
C GLU A 49 -9.62 5.44 3.20
N GLN A 50 -10.25 4.32 2.87
CA GLN A 50 -10.86 3.47 3.89
C GLN A 50 -9.83 2.80 4.80
N ALA A 51 -8.69 2.40 4.27
CA ALA A 51 -7.62 1.82 5.08
C ALA A 51 -7.07 2.84 6.08
N LEU A 52 -6.86 4.07 5.64
CA LEU A 52 -6.40 5.15 6.52
C LEU A 52 -7.40 5.49 7.63
N LYS A 53 -8.70 5.43 7.32
CA LYS A 53 -9.76 5.72 8.29
C LYS A 53 -10.02 4.59 9.26
N SER A 54 -9.90 3.36 8.80
CA SER A 54 -10.40 2.19 9.52
C SER A 54 -9.35 1.45 10.33
N THR A 55 -8.09 1.80 10.17
CA THR A 55 -6.99 1.12 10.85
C THR A 55 -6.01 2.13 11.44
N SER A 56 -5.20 1.65 12.38
CA SER A 56 -4.08 2.42 12.94
C SER A 56 -2.74 2.05 12.29
N LEU A 57 -2.79 1.27 11.21
CA LEU A 57 -1.59 0.81 10.52
C LEU A 57 -0.89 1.95 9.79
N GLU A 58 0.43 1.82 9.65
CA GLU A 58 1.15 2.58 8.64
C GLU A 58 0.79 2.00 7.28
N ILE A 59 0.35 2.85 6.39
CA ILE A 59 -0.06 2.44 5.04
C ILE A 59 1.05 2.81 4.07
N HIS A 60 1.67 1.80 3.49
CA HIS A 60 2.65 1.93 2.41
C HIS A 60 1.97 1.45 1.13
N ALA A 61 1.80 2.35 0.19
CA ALA A 61 1.02 2.07 -1.01
C ALA A 61 1.91 1.78 -2.21
N MET A 62 1.55 0.76 -2.97
CA MET A 62 2.25 0.40 -4.19
C MET A 62 2.01 1.42 -5.28
N VAL A 63 3.05 1.80 -6.00
CA VAL A 63 2.95 2.52 -7.26
C VAL A 63 3.48 1.61 -8.36
N ARG A 64 2.58 1.00 -9.08
CA ARG A 64 2.85 0.11 -10.20
C ARG A 64 1.65 0.18 -11.13
N PRO A 65 1.78 0.82 -12.30
CA PRO A 65 0.62 1.16 -13.13
C PRO A 65 0.00 -0.05 -13.84
N ARG A 66 0.74 -1.12 -13.98
CA ARG A 66 0.28 -2.35 -14.64
C ARG A 66 1.10 -3.54 -14.21
N GLY A 67 0.59 -4.73 -14.46
CA GLY A 67 1.35 -5.96 -14.34
C GLY A 67 2.40 -6.09 -15.45
N GLY A 68 3.05 -7.23 -15.50
CA GLY A 68 4.11 -7.50 -16.47
C GLY A 68 5.47 -7.02 -15.98
N ASP A 69 6.31 -6.59 -16.90
CA ASP A 69 7.66 -6.17 -16.57
C ASP A 69 7.70 -4.80 -15.86
N PHE A 70 8.91 -4.37 -15.54
CA PHE A 70 9.14 -3.11 -14.84
C PHE A 70 9.85 -2.09 -15.75
N VAL A 71 9.75 -2.29 -17.06
CA VAL A 71 10.28 -1.35 -18.04
C VAL A 71 9.14 -0.44 -18.48
N TYR A 72 9.17 0.80 -18.05
CA TYR A 72 8.09 1.75 -18.27
C TYR A 72 8.47 2.76 -19.33
N ASP A 73 7.51 3.06 -20.21
CA ASP A 73 7.68 4.15 -21.15
C ASP A 73 7.42 5.50 -20.48
N GLU A 74 7.57 6.57 -21.23
CA GLU A 74 7.43 7.91 -20.66
C GLU A 74 6.01 8.21 -20.17
N THR A 75 4.99 7.72 -20.87
CA THR A 75 3.60 7.93 -20.43
C THR A 75 3.29 7.17 -19.17
N GLU A 76 3.81 5.96 -19.04
CA GLU A 76 3.66 5.18 -17.82
C GLU A 76 4.37 5.83 -16.62
N LYS A 77 5.56 6.40 -16.85
CA LYS A 77 6.27 7.12 -15.80
C LYS A 77 5.48 8.35 -15.32
N GLN A 78 4.84 9.05 -16.24
CA GLN A 78 3.98 10.19 -15.88
C GLN A 78 2.77 9.73 -15.07
N THR A 79 2.19 8.59 -15.40
CA THR A 79 1.10 7.99 -14.64
C THR A 79 1.57 7.64 -13.22
N MET A 80 2.74 7.01 -13.09
CA MET A 80 3.30 6.66 -11.79
C MET A 80 3.53 7.89 -10.93
N LEU A 81 4.01 8.96 -11.52
CA LEU A 81 4.25 10.21 -10.81
C LEU A 81 2.93 10.82 -10.31
N ALA A 82 1.90 10.80 -11.14
CA ALA A 82 0.57 11.28 -10.77
C ALA A 82 -0.03 10.43 -9.64
N GLU A 83 0.11 9.11 -9.73
CA GLU A 83 -0.34 8.20 -8.67
C GLU A 83 0.37 8.46 -7.37
N ALA A 84 1.69 8.63 -7.41
CA ALA A 84 2.49 8.91 -6.21
C ALA A 84 2.04 10.21 -5.55
N ARG A 85 1.84 11.26 -6.34
CA ARG A 85 1.35 12.56 -5.81
C ARG A 85 -0.02 12.42 -5.17
N SER A 86 -0.92 11.67 -5.80
CA SER A 86 -2.26 11.42 -5.27
C SER A 86 -2.21 10.70 -3.93
N LEU A 87 -1.40 9.66 -3.84
CA LEU A 87 -1.23 8.88 -2.61
C LEU A 87 -0.65 9.72 -1.48
N VAL A 88 0.36 10.52 -1.77
CA VAL A 88 0.95 11.43 -0.79
C VAL A 88 -0.12 12.43 -0.30
N ALA A 89 -0.93 12.98 -1.20
CA ALA A 89 -2.00 13.90 -0.85
C ALA A 89 -3.05 13.23 0.04
N GLN A 90 -3.28 11.93 -0.11
CA GLN A 90 -4.20 11.18 0.75
C GLN A 90 -3.63 10.94 2.16
N GLY A 91 -2.34 11.06 2.35
CA GLY A 91 -1.70 10.89 3.65
C GLY A 91 -1.12 9.51 3.91
N VAL A 92 -0.78 8.76 2.87
CA VAL A 92 -0.07 7.47 3.07
C VAL A 92 1.27 7.71 3.75
N HIS A 93 1.74 6.71 4.46
CA HIS A 93 2.98 6.80 5.25
C HIS A 93 4.22 6.49 4.41
N GLY A 94 4.04 5.84 3.27
CA GLY A 94 5.13 5.51 2.37
C GLY A 94 4.63 5.04 1.02
N ILE A 95 5.55 5.01 0.08
CA ILE A 95 5.32 4.57 -1.31
C ILE A 95 6.28 3.43 -1.61
N VAL A 96 5.78 2.40 -2.27
CA VAL A 96 6.56 1.25 -2.72
C VAL A 96 6.61 1.25 -4.24
N VAL A 97 7.79 1.22 -4.82
CA VAL A 97 7.97 1.14 -6.27
C VAL A 97 8.78 -0.07 -6.67
#